data_1258e3771b432612cb4bed2b16c82bbe
#
_entry.id   1258e3771b432612cb4bed2b16c82bbe
#
_cell.length_a   1.000
_cell.length_b   1.000
_cell.length_c   1.000
_cell.angle_alpha   90.00
_cell.angle_beta   90.00
_cell.angle_gamma   90.00
#
_symmetry.space_group_name_H-M   'P 1'
#
loop_
_entity.id
_entity.type
_entity.pdbx_description
1 polymer ?
#
loop_
_entity_poly.entity_id
_entity_poly.type
_entity_poly.pdbx_seq_one_letter_code
_entity_poly.pdbx_strand_id
1 'polypeptide(L)' 'MPDIKTVADKADIIINGYAFTQVHDHIQVLNLNCPDKAVVFSSDGEVLETTMDDIELSIASRYLQQNQKYLED' A
#
# COMPACT_ATOMS: atom_id res chain seq x y z
N MET A 1 -9.50 12.54 7.54
CA MET A 1 -8.30 12.07 6.84
C MET A 1 -7.30 11.52 7.83
N PRO A 2 -6.71 10.36 7.56
CA PRO A 2 -5.69 9.84 8.47
C PRO A 2 -4.46 10.75 8.45
N ASP A 3 -3.83 10.87 9.61
CA ASP A 3 -2.57 11.59 9.75
C ASP A 3 -1.47 10.77 9.06
N ILE A 4 -0.77 11.37 8.11
CA ILE A 4 0.28 10.69 7.35
C ILE A 4 1.36 10.13 8.28
N LYS A 5 1.73 10.89 9.29
CA LYS A 5 2.73 10.44 10.26
C LYS A 5 2.26 9.19 11.00
N THR A 6 0.98 9.16 11.39
CA THR A 6 0.41 7.99 12.07
C THR A 6 0.39 6.78 11.14
N VAL A 7 0.02 6.97 9.87
CA VAL A 7 0.01 5.90 8.88
C VAL A 7 1.42 5.36 8.67
N ALA A 8 2.40 6.26 8.51
CA ALA A 8 3.80 5.84 8.31
C ALA A 8 4.34 5.10 9.52
N ASP A 9 4.01 5.56 10.74
CA ASP A 9 4.47 4.91 11.97
C ASP A 9 3.89 3.51 12.14
N LYS A 10 2.70 3.26 11.57
CA LYS A 10 2.03 1.97 11.67
C LYS A 10 2.28 1.06 10.47
N ALA A 11 2.93 1.56 9.45
CA ALA A 11 3.17 0.78 8.25
C ALA A 11 4.16 -0.35 8.53
N ASP A 12 3.91 -1.51 7.93
CA ASP A 12 4.81 -2.66 8.04
C ASP A 12 6.07 -2.44 7.22
N ILE A 13 5.93 -1.81 6.04
CA ILE A 13 7.04 -1.53 5.13
C ILE A 13 6.82 -0.18 4.49
N ILE A 14 7.88 0.60 4.33
CA ILE A 14 7.85 1.85 3.56
C ILE A 14 8.88 1.72 2.44
N ILE A 15 8.44 1.86 1.19
CA ILE A 15 9.28 1.73 0.00
C ILE A 15 9.04 2.92 -0.91
N ASN A 16 10.08 3.71 -1.17
CA ASN A 16 10.04 4.83 -2.11
C ASN A 16 8.84 5.77 -1.90
N GLY A 17 8.51 6.02 -0.63
CA GLY A 17 7.41 6.92 -0.29
C GLY A 17 6.04 6.26 -0.29
N TYR A 18 5.97 4.94 -0.41
CA TYR A 18 4.72 4.18 -0.27
C TYR A 18 4.74 3.40 1.03
N ALA A 19 3.70 3.57 1.84
CA ALA A 19 3.54 2.85 3.10
C ALA A 19 2.64 1.65 2.87
N PHE A 20 3.13 0.46 3.15
CA PHE A 20 2.40 -0.80 3.02
C PHE A 20 2.00 -1.28 4.40
N THR A 21 0.72 -1.48 4.62
CA THR A 21 0.18 -1.93 5.90
C THR A 21 -0.72 -3.14 5.68
N GLN A 22 -0.42 -4.26 6.32
CA GLN A 22 -1.27 -5.43 6.26
C GLN A 22 -2.33 -5.32 7.36
N VAL A 23 -3.61 -5.43 6.97
CA VAL A 23 -4.75 -5.36 7.89
C VAL A 23 -5.63 -6.56 7.61
N HIS A 24 -5.64 -7.52 8.53
CA HIS A 24 -6.40 -8.77 8.39
C HIS A 24 -6.01 -9.50 7.10
N ASP A 25 -6.92 -9.58 6.14
CA ASP A 25 -6.74 -10.31 4.89
C ASP A 25 -6.50 -9.39 3.69
N HIS A 26 -6.18 -8.12 3.92
CA HIS A 26 -5.90 -7.20 2.83
C HIS A 26 -4.69 -6.31 3.14
N ILE A 27 -4.19 -5.63 2.12
CA ILE A 27 -2.99 -4.81 2.21
C ILE A 27 -3.35 -3.40 1.74
N GLN A 28 -3.07 -2.41 2.58
CA GLN A 28 -3.29 -1.01 2.25
C GLN A 28 -1.98 -0.37 1.82
N VAL A 29 -2.00 0.38 0.73
CA VAL A 29 -0.84 1.12 0.23
C VAL A 29 -1.21 2.59 0.15
N LEU A 30 -0.44 3.44 0.80
CA LEU A 30 -0.64 4.89 0.78
C LEU A 30 0.60 5.57 0.21
N ASN A 31 0.38 6.48 -0.74
CA ASN A 31 1.47 7.32 -1.24
C ASN A 31 1.71 8.46 -0.25
N LEU A 32 2.83 8.41 0.45
CA LEU A 32 3.15 9.40 1.49
C LEU A 32 3.40 10.79 0.92
N ASN A 33 3.79 10.88 -0.35
CA ASN A 33 4.01 12.16 -1.03
C ASN A 33 2.73 12.76 -1.58
N CYS A 34 1.71 11.92 -1.78
CA CYS A 34 0.42 12.34 -2.30
C CYS A 34 -0.68 11.51 -1.59
N PRO A 35 -1.10 11.93 -0.38
CA PRO A 35 -1.99 11.12 0.45
C PRO A 35 -3.37 10.85 -0.15
N ASP A 36 -3.75 11.58 -1.19
CA ASP A 36 -4.99 11.32 -1.92
C ASP A 36 -4.91 10.04 -2.74
N LYS A 37 -3.72 9.50 -2.94
CA LYS A 37 -3.49 8.31 -3.77
C LYS A 37 -3.24 7.12 -2.87
N ALA A 38 -4.18 6.19 -2.88
CA ALA A 38 -4.11 4.98 -2.07
C ALA A 38 -4.71 3.81 -2.84
N VAL A 39 -4.36 2.60 -2.43
CA VAL A 39 -4.94 1.39 -3.00
C VAL A 39 -5.05 0.33 -1.91
N VAL A 40 -6.09 -0.49 -2.00
CA VAL A 40 -6.28 -1.65 -1.13
C VAL A 40 -6.24 -2.90 -2.00
N PHE A 41 -5.34 -3.80 -1.68
CA PHE A 41 -5.21 -5.11 -2.35
C PHE A 41 -5.77 -6.21 -1.46
N SER A 42 -6.33 -7.25 -2.07
CA SER A 42 -6.63 -8.48 -1.36
C SER A 42 -5.34 -9.22 -1.04
N SER A 43 -5.43 -10.26 -0.22
CA SER A 43 -4.26 -11.10 0.09
C SER A 43 -3.69 -11.78 -1.17
N ASP A 44 -4.50 -11.91 -2.22
CA ASP A 44 -4.07 -12.50 -3.50
C ASP A 44 -3.46 -11.46 -4.45
N GLY A 45 -3.46 -10.19 -4.05
CA GLY A 45 -2.91 -9.12 -4.88
C GLY A 45 -3.91 -8.46 -5.81
N GLU A 46 -5.20 -8.74 -5.67
CA GLU A 46 -6.24 -8.10 -6.47
C GLU A 46 -6.59 -6.72 -5.91
N VAL A 47 -6.86 -5.77 -6.79
CA VAL A 47 -7.26 -4.42 -6.39
C VAL A 47 -8.71 -4.44 -5.93
N LEU A 48 -8.93 -4.08 -4.66
CA LEU A 48 -10.28 -3.98 -4.08
C LEU A 48 -10.82 -2.56 -4.19
N GLU A 49 -9.95 -1.57 -3.93
CA GLU A 49 -10.29 -0.15 -4.00
C GLU A 49 -9.03 0.62 -4.36
N THR A 50 -9.17 1.70 -5.14
CA THR A 50 -8.02 2.55 -5.44
C THR A 50 -8.46 3.94 -5.88
N THR A 51 -7.63 4.93 -5.52
CA THR A 51 -7.70 6.28 -6.06
C THR A 51 -6.49 6.58 -6.94
N MET A 52 -5.62 5.58 -7.16
CA MET A 52 -4.44 5.71 -8.01
C MET A 52 -4.81 5.56 -9.48
N ASP A 53 -4.03 6.22 -10.36
CA ASP A 53 -4.17 6.00 -11.80
C ASP A 53 -3.49 4.67 -12.19
N ASP A 54 -3.63 4.29 -13.47
CA ASP A 54 -3.10 3.01 -13.95
C ASP A 54 -1.59 2.89 -13.79
N ILE A 55 -0.88 3.99 -14.00
CA ILE A 55 0.59 4.01 -13.91
C ILE A 55 1.02 3.79 -12.46
N GLU A 56 0.44 4.56 -11.55
CA GLU A 56 0.78 4.46 -10.13
C GLU A 56 0.36 3.12 -9.54
N LEU A 57 -0.81 2.63 -9.95
CA LEU A 57 -1.31 1.33 -9.52
C LEU A 57 -0.35 0.22 -9.95
N SER A 58 0.19 0.31 -11.15
CA SER A 58 1.18 -0.65 -11.65
C SER A 58 2.45 -0.63 -10.80
N ILE A 59 2.91 0.55 -10.40
CA ILE A 59 4.08 0.70 -9.53
C ILE A 59 3.82 0.08 -8.16
N ALA A 60 2.68 0.39 -7.56
CA ALA A 60 2.32 -0.14 -6.24
C ALA A 60 2.20 -1.67 -6.28
N SER A 61 1.59 -2.19 -7.33
CA SER A 61 1.43 -3.64 -7.51
C SER A 61 2.78 -4.34 -7.63
N ARG A 62 3.72 -3.73 -8.35
CA ARG A 62 5.08 -4.27 -8.49
C ARG A 62 5.79 -4.35 -7.14
N TYR A 63 5.71 -3.28 -6.35
CA TYR A 63 6.32 -3.27 -5.03
C TYR A 63 5.68 -4.30 -4.12
N LEU A 64 4.36 -4.46 -4.20
CA LEU A 64 3.66 -5.47 -3.42
C LEU A 64 4.18 -6.87 -3.74
N GLN A 65 4.30 -7.21 -5.02
CA GLN A 65 4.78 -8.51 -5.44
C GLN A 65 6.20 -8.79 -4.97
N GLN A 66 7.07 -7.78 -5.01
CA GLN A 66 8.45 -7.90 -4.58
C GLN A 66 8.59 -8.11 -3.08
N ASN A 67 7.64 -7.59 -2.30
CA ASN A 67 7.75 -7.56 -0.85
C ASN A 67 6.66 -8.35 -0.13
N GLN A 68 5.83 -9.06 -0.85
CA GLN A 68 4.70 -9.79 -0.28
C GLN A 68 5.16 -10.80 0.76
N LYS A 69 6.30 -11.44 0.54
CA LYS A 69 6.85 -12.42 1.49
C LYS A 69 7.17 -11.80 2.86
N TYR A 70 7.49 -10.52 2.90
CA TYR A 70 7.77 -9.83 4.17
C TYR A 70 6.49 -9.47 4.90
N LEU A 71 5.40 -9.31 4.17
CA LEU A 71 4.10 -8.95 4.74
C LEU A 71 3.32 -10.17 5.25
N GLU A 72 3.64 -11.34 4.75
CA GLU A 72 2.92 -12.58 5.10
C GLU A 72 3.44 -13.24 6.38
N ASP A 73 4.51 -12.80 6.93
CA ASP A 73 5.07 -13.40 8.15
C ASP A 73 4.26 -13.08 9.40
#